data_d2785af0d1a53bf0142599008bd04d99
#
_entry.id   d2785af0d1a53bf0142599008bd04d99
#
_cell.length_a   1.000
_cell.length_b   1.000
_cell.length_c   1.000
_cell.angle_alpha   90.00
_cell.angle_beta   90.00
_cell.angle_gamma   90.00
#
_symmetry.space_group_name_H-M   'P 1'
#
loop_
_entity.id
_entity.type
_entity.pdbx_description
1 polymer ?
#
loop_
_entity_poly.entity_id
_entity_poly.type
_entity_poly.pdbx_seq_one_letter_code
_entity_poly.pdbx_strand_id
1 'polypeptide(L)'
;MKPSTPRILYIDDDADLARLVERGLKRQGFTVEHAPDGASGLVRIKQGGIDVVALDQHMPGLDGLETLAEIQKIPDAPPVIFVTASQDSKIAVTALKAGSADYLVKDTQGEFLALLDVAAKGAIEQALVRKARDDAEAEVHASRDRYAALAAEREVLLREVNHRVGNSLQIIASLLHLQANSSTDDDVKAALTNAMGRVAAVAQVHRRLYTSQDLKTVMLNQYLEALLEDLRRSAEGNRMSRLTLKAEPVEIDPDRAVAIGIIVNELVMNAVKYAYPDGAGPIHVELRSCDGGLELAISDDGVGLQAKQNPQSTGMGQRIVSAMAIKLETKAERDPAHPGTRVVLRLKHAAETPVRQSATGAA
;
A
#
# COMPACT_ATOMS: atom_id res chain seq x y z
N MET A 1 -10.40 31.29 -19.92
CA MET A 1 -9.46 32.06 -20.76
C MET A 1 -10.03 32.10 -22.19
N LYS A 2 -10.06 33.27 -22.87
CA LYS A 2 -10.36 33.29 -24.29
C LYS A 2 -9.28 32.49 -25.03
N PRO A 3 -9.63 31.61 -25.99
CA PRO A 3 -8.62 30.92 -26.76
C PRO A 3 -7.75 31.98 -27.45
N SER A 4 -6.47 31.97 -27.16
CA SER A 4 -5.53 32.83 -27.92
C SER A 4 -5.54 32.40 -29.38
N THR A 5 -5.61 33.36 -30.26
CA THR A 5 -5.52 33.10 -31.72
C THR A 5 -4.24 32.31 -32.02
N PRO A 6 -4.30 31.10 -32.59
CA PRO A 6 -3.12 30.28 -32.81
C PRO A 6 -2.15 30.98 -33.79
N ARG A 7 -0.84 30.84 -33.51
CA ARG A 7 0.23 31.45 -34.28
C ARG A 7 0.91 30.42 -35.17
N ILE A 8 0.92 30.68 -36.49
CA ILE A 8 1.67 29.89 -37.45
C ILE A 8 2.88 30.69 -37.95
N LEU A 9 4.05 30.06 -37.92
CA LEU A 9 5.24 30.57 -38.55
C LEU A 9 5.36 29.92 -39.95
N TYR A 10 5.28 30.71 -41.00
CA TYR A 10 5.47 30.28 -42.37
C TYR A 10 6.92 30.56 -42.77
N ILE A 11 7.71 29.54 -43.05
CA ILE A 11 9.12 29.62 -43.42
C ILE A 11 9.23 29.28 -44.91
N ASP A 12 9.49 30.30 -45.75
CA ASP A 12 9.47 30.18 -47.19
C ASP A 12 10.19 31.40 -47.81
N ASP A 13 10.99 31.22 -48.81
CA ASP A 13 11.72 32.32 -49.50
C ASP A 13 10.83 33.11 -50.47
N ASP A 14 9.66 32.59 -50.84
CA ASP A 14 8.69 33.27 -51.69
C ASP A 14 7.83 34.24 -50.90
N ALA A 15 8.20 35.53 -50.90
CA ALA A 15 7.50 36.60 -50.20
C ALA A 15 6.08 36.86 -50.74
N ASP A 16 5.79 36.56 -52.00
CA ASP A 16 4.47 36.76 -52.58
C ASP A 16 3.51 35.67 -52.15
N LEU A 17 3.98 34.43 -52.13
CA LEU A 17 3.24 33.29 -51.56
C LEU A 17 3.02 33.49 -50.08
N ALA A 18 4.01 33.93 -49.31
CA ALA A 18 3.87 34.22 -47.89
C ALA A 18 2.76 35.24 -47.59
N ARG A 19 2.65 36.29 -48.38
CA ARG A 19 1.56 37.29 -48.30
C ARG A 19 0.17 36.68 -48.58
N LEU A 20 0.10 35.74 -49.52
CA LEU A 20 -1.13 35.03 -49.84
C LEU A 20 -1.54 34.13 -48.70
N VAL A 21 -0.60 33.33 -48.12
CA VAL A 21 -0.79 32.48 -46.94
C VAL A 21 -1.25 33.29 -45.74
N GLU A 22 -0.60 34.44 -45.48
CA GLU A 22 -0.97 35.36 -44.41
C GLU A 22 -2.43 35.81 -44.52
N ARG A 23 -2.85 36.29 -45.71
CA ARG A 23 -4.24 36.73 -45.91
C ARG A 23 -5.26 35.59 -45.80
N GLY A 24 -4.92 34.41 -46.30
CA GLY A 24 -5.79 33.23 -46.25
C GLY A 24 -6.00 32.73 -44.85
N LEU A 25 -4.93 32.48 -44.13
CA LEU A 25 -4.98 31.92 -42.77
C LEU A 25 -5.49 32.92 -41.72
N LYS A 26 -5.28 34.23 -41.89
CA LYS A 26 -5.93 35.25 -41.03
C LYS A 26 -7.45 35.16 -41.07
N ARG A 27 -8.05 34.84 -42.22
CA ARG A 27 -9.51 34.64 -42.37
C ARG A 27 -9.98 33.38 -41.66
N GLN A 28 -9.09 32.38 -41.46
CA GLN A 28 -9.34 31.13 -40.77
C GLN A 28 -9.02 31.21 -39.25
N GLY A 29 -8.63 32.40 -38.76
CA GLY A 29 -8.41 32.66 -37.35
C GLY A 29 -6.99 32.42 -36.83
N PHE A 30 -5.98 32.42 -37.73
CA PHE A 30 -4.58 32.36 -37.36
C PHE A 30 -3.92 33.74 -37.31
N THR A 31 -2.91 33.90 -36.48
CA THR A 31 -1.88 34.93 -36.60
C THR A 31 -0.71 34.31 -37.34
N VAL A 32 -0.35 34.90 -38.51
CA VAL A 32 0.71 34.38 -39.35
C VAL A 32 1.95 35.26 -39.21
N GLU A 33 3.09 34.63 -39.02
CA GLU A 33 4.42 35.25 -39.07
C GLU A 33 5.19 34.62 -40.22
N HIS A 34 6.05 35.40 -40.91
CA HIS A 34 6.83 34.95 -42.05
C HIS A 34 8.32 35.04 -41.74
N ALA A 35 9.06 33.98 -42.08
CA ALA A 35 10.52 33.96 -42.12
C ALA A 35 11.01 33.58 -43.52
N PRO A 36 11.96 34.34 -44.11
CA PRO A 36 12.37 34.14 -45.49
C PRO A 36 13.37 32.97 -45.67
N ASP A 37 13.87 32.38 -44.63
CA ASP A 37 14.84 31.27 -44.66
C ASP A 37 14.81 30.44 -43.37
N GLY A 38 15.46 29.28 -43.37
CA GLY A 38 15.51 28.37 -42.24
C GLY A 38 16.22 28.97 -41.00
N ALA A 39 17.25 29.77 -41.20
CA ALA A 39 18.03 30.37 -40.10
C ALA A 39 17.19 31.39 -39.33
N SER A 40 16.50 32.29 -40.01
CA SER A 40 15.58 33.26 -39.39
C SER A 40 14.38 32.58 -38.72
N GLY A 41 13.86 31.51 -39.34
CA GLY A 41 12.83 30.66 -38.76
C GLY A 41 13.25 30.04 -37.43
N LEU A 42 14.43 29.44 -37.36
CA LEU A 42 14.99 28.88 -36.13
C LEU A 42 15.17 29.92 -35.03
N VAL A 43 15.65 31.12 -35.36
CA VAL A 43 15.76 32.22 -34.39
C VAL A 43 14.39 32.60 -33.85
N ARG A 44 13.36 32.66 -34.70
CA ARG A 44 12.00 33.01 -34.30
C ARG A 44 11.36 31.94 -33.39
N ILE A 45 11.55 30.64 -33.72
CA ILE A 45 11.02 29.52 -32.93
C ILE A 45 11.61 29.56 -31.51
N LYS A 46 12.92 29.82 -31.35
CA LYS A 46 13.60 29.92 -30.05
C LYS A 46 13.07 31.05 -29.14
N GLN A 47 12.42 32.06 -29.71
CA GLN A 47 11.77 33.14 -28.94
C GLN A 47 10.41 32.67 -28.33
N GLY A 48 9.91 31.52 -28.75
CA GLY A 48 8.66 30.94 -28.28
C GLY A 48 7.40 31.60 -28.83
N GLY A 49 6.26 31.08 -28.43
CA GLY A 49 4.94 31.61 -28.77
C GLY A 49 4.48 31.30 -30.21
N ILE A 50 5.06 30.30 -30.86
CA ILE A 50 4.60 29.73 -32.14
C ILE A 50 3.89 28.41 -31.81
N ASP A 51 2.69 28.21 -32.35
CA ASP A 51 1.89 27.02 -32.11
C ASP A 51 2.10 25.94 -33.19
N VAL A 52 2.45 26.36 -34.44
CA VAL A 52 2.74 25.46 -35.56
C VAL A 52 3.67 26.13 -36.54
N VAL A 53 4.51 25.36 -37.23
CA VAL A 53 5.41 25.80 -38.28
C VAL A 53 4.96 25.21 -39.62
N ALA A 54 4.87 26.02 -40.67
CA ALA A 54 4.78 25.54 -42.04
C ALA A 54 6.13 25.83 -42.72
N LEU A 55 6.83 24.80 -43.17
CA LEU A 55 8.21 24.85 -43.59
C LEU A 55 8.37 24.41 -45.04
N ASP A 56 8.86 25.30 -45.89
CA ASP A 56 9.19 24.96 -47.28
C ASP A 56 10.46 24.10 -47.37
N GLN A 57 10.51 23.28 -48.44
CA GLN A 57 11.67 22.43 -48.73
C GLN A 57 12.81 23.21 -49.40
N HIS A 58 12.49 24.07 -50.34
CA HIS A 58 13.50 24.70 -51.21
C HIS A 58 13.74 26.13 -50.80
N MET A 59 14.73 26.34 -49.96
CA MET A 59 15.10 27.66 -49.45
C MET A 59 16.62 27.89 -49.60
N PRO A 60 17.08 29.12 -49.71
CA PRO A 60 18.51 29.42 -49.74
C PRO A 60 19.12 29.18 -48.36
N GLY A 61 20.35 28.64 -48.33
CA GLY A 61 21.08 28.33 -47.10
C GLY A 61 20.73 26.95 -46.56
N LEU A 62 20.02 26.88 -45.43
CA LEU A 62 19.49 25.63 -44.88
C LEU A 62 18.22 25.21 -45.63
N ASP A 63 18.22 24.02 -46.20
CA ASP A 63 17.00 23.46 -46.79
C ASP A 63 15.95 23.07 -45.73
N GLY A 64 14.74 22.68 -46.19
CA GLY A 64 13.65 22.33 -45.30
C GLY A 64 13.96 21.13 -44.41
N LEU A 65 14.61 20.08 -44.91
CA LEU A 65 14.95 18.91 -44.11
C LEU A 65 16.04 19.21 -43.07
N GLU A 66 17.04 20.01 -43.43
CA GLU A 66 18.08 20.46 -42.50
C GLU A 66 17.47 21.36 -41.42
N THR A 67 16.58 22.28 -41.81
CA THR A 67 15.85 23.15 -40.85
C THR A 67 14.96 22.33 -39.91
N LEU A 68 14.24 21.32 -40.42
CA LEU A 68 13.42 20.41 -39.61
C LEU A 68 14.29 19.67 -38.59
N ALA A 69 15.44 19.15 -38.99
CA ALA A 69 16.36 18.45 -38.09
C ALA A 69 16.88 19.35 -36.95
N GLU A 70 17.08 20.64 -37.21
CA GLU A 70 17.44 21.61 -36.16
C GLU A 70 16.25 21.98 -35.24
N ILE A 71 15.04 22.08 -35.79
CA ILE A 71 13.82 22.32 -35.02
C ILE A 71 13.58 21.17 -34.03
N GLN A 72 13.76 19.91 -34.44
CA GLN A 72 13.57 18.73 -33.58
C GLN A 72 14.52 18.67 -32.36
N LYS A 73 15.63 19.42 -32.39
CA LYS A 73 16.55 19.53 -31.25
C LYS A 73 16.11 20.56 -30.20
N ILE A 74 15.11 21.38 -30.51
CA ILE A 74 14.59 22.41 -29.60
C ILE A 74 13.60 21.74 -28.62
N PRO A 75 13.79 21.84 -27.30
CA PRO A 75 12.81 21.36 -26.35
C PRO A 75 11.44 22.03 -26.56
N ASP A 76 10.37 21.26 -26.49
CA ASP A 76 8.99 21.74 -26.71
C ASP A 76 8.80 22.46 -28.06
N ALA A 77 9.52 22.04 -29.09
CA ALA A 77 9.37 22.61 -30.43
C ALA A 77 7.92 22.51 -30.94
N PRO A 78 7.41 23.54 -31.62
CA PRO A 78 6.10 23.48 -32.27
C PRO A 78 6.08 22.38 -33.34
N PRO A 79 4.91 21.75 -33.62
CA PRO A 79 4.76 20.80 -34.70
C PRO A 79 5.05 21.46 -36.04
N VAL A 80 5.70 20.72 -36.94
CA VAL A 80 6.11 21.21 -38.27
C VAL A 80 5.27 20.53 -39.34
N ILE A 81 4.63 21.33 -40.19
CA ILE A 81 4.00 20.90 -41.43
C ILE A 81 4.99 21.17 -42.55
N PHE A 82 5.38 20.12 -43.24
CA PHE A 82 6.33 20.23 -44.33
C PHE A 82 5.63 20.59 -45.66
N VAL A 83 6.06 21.64 -46.31
CA VAL A 83 5.43 22.17 -47.53
C VAL A 83 6.41 22.08 -48.69
N THR A 84 5.98 21.69 -49.86
CA THR A 84 6.86 21.62 -51.06
C THR A 84 6.08 21.80 -52.34
N ALA A 85 6.74 22.31 -53.35
CA ALA A 85 6.20 22.38 -54.73
C ALA A 85 6.28 21.02 -55.45
N SER A 86 7.05 20.08 -54.97
CA SER A 86 7.30 18.79 -55.62
C SER A 86 6.31 17.71 -55.14
N GLN A 87 5.78 16.93 -56.07
CA GLN A 87 4.99 15.72 -55.80
C GLN A 87 5.89 14.48 -55.52
N ASP A 88 7.17 14.65 -55.24
CA ASP A 88 8.08 13.54 -54.98
C ASP A 88 7.75 12.88 -53.64
N SER A 89 7.15 11.71 -53.74
CA SER A 89 6.78 10.89 -52.56
C SER A 89 7.96 10.53 -51.65
N LYS A 90 9.21 10.54 -52.16
CA LYS A 90 10.40 10.27 -51.34
C LYS A 90 10.67 11.39 -50.35
N ILE A 91 10.46 12.65 -50.77
CA ILE A 91 10.64 13.82 -49.90
C ILE A 91 9.58 13.78 -48.79
N ALA A 92 8.31 13.48 -49.12
CA ALA A 92 7.23 13.33 -48.14
C ALA A 92 7.54 12.29 -47.07
N VAL A 93 7.95 11.10 -47.51
CA VAL A 93 8.33 10.01 -46.57
C VAL A 93 9.53 10.39 -45.73
N THR A 94 10.50 11.10 -46.29
CA THR A 94 11.68 11.56 -45.55
C THR A 94 11.32 12.61 -44.50
N ALA A 95 10.48 13.58 -44.83
CA ALA A 95 10.03 14.61 -43.89
C ALA A 95 9.21 14.01 -42.72
N LEU A 96 8.29 13.08 -43.00
CA LEU A 96 7.51 12.40 -41.97
C LEU A 96 8.40 11.55 -41.05
N LYS A 97 9.39 10.82 -41.61
CA LYS A 97 10.39 10.08 -40.81
C LYS A 97 11.30 10.99 -39.99
N ALA A 98 11.58 12.19 -40.49
CA ALA A 98 12.36 13.21 -39.77
C ALA A 98 11.54 13.92 -38.67
N GLY A 99 10.26 13.57 -38.48
CA GLY A 99 9.42 14.07 -37.40
C GLY A 99 8.52 15.25 -37.76
N SER A 100 8.26 15.52 -39.08
CA SER A 100 7.19 16.45 -39.42
C SER A 100 5.83 15.88 -39.02
N ALA A 101 4.94 16.76 -38.57
CA ALA A 101 3.58 16.38 -38.19
C ALA A 101 2.71 16.04 -39.38
N ASP A 102 2.95 16.72 -40.51
CA ASP A 102 2.23 16.52 -41.77
C ASP A 102 3.07 16.98 -42.95
N TYR A 103 2.59 16.68 -44.16
CA TYR A 103 3.21 17.03 -45.41
C TYR A 103 2.17 17.55 -46.40
N LEU A 104 2.45 18.67 -47.04
CA LEU A 104 1.56 19.31 -48.01
C LEU A 104 2.28 19.68 -49.32
N VAL A 105 1.57 19.55 -50.42
CA VAL A 105 2.05 20.01 -51.75
C VAL A 105 1.43 21.36 -52.07
N LYS A 106 2.27 22.31 -52.42
CA LYS A 106 1.82 23.63 -52.94
C LYS A 106 1.14 23.39 -54.32
N ASP A 107 -0.17 23.59 -54.37
CA ASP A 107 -0.88 23.49 -55.64
C ASP A 107 -1.21 24.88 -56.20
N THR A 108 -1.39 24.93 -57.53
CA THR A 108 -1.75 26.15 -58.24
C THR A 108 -3.27 26.35 -58.38
N GLN A 109 -4.07 25.38 -57.88
CA GLN A 109 -5.54 25.41 -58.05
C GLN A 109 -6.26 26.05 -56.83
N GLY A 110 -5.54 26.49 -55.82
CA GLY A 110 -6.09 27.23 -54.65
C GLY A 110 -6.55 26.39 -53.49
N GLU A 111 -6.41 25.05 -53.50
CA GLU A 111 -6.78 24.16 -52.41
C GLU A 111 -5.72 24.13 -51.28
N PHE A 112 -4.48 24.51 -51.56
CA PHE A 112 -3.36 24.54 -50.64
C PHE A 112 -3.67 25.25 -49.31
N LEU A 113 -4.31 26.43 -49.36
CA LEU A 113 -4.63 27.19 -48.13
C LEU A 113 -5.64 26.49 -47.26
N ALA A 114 -6.63 25.81 -47.88
CA ALA A 114 -7.61 25.04 -47.10
C ALA A 114 -6.99 23.80 -46.47
N LEU A 115 -6.10 23.12 -47.19
CA LEU A 115 -5.36 21.96 -46.65
C LEU A 115 -4.40 22.38 -45.54
N LEU A 116 -3.72 23.52 -45.67
CA LEU A 116 -2.82 24.05 -44.65
C LEU A 116 -3.58 24.44 -43.36
N ASP A 117 -4.79 25.00 -43.48
CA ASP A 117 -5.64 25.28 -42.33
C ASP A 117 -5.98 24.01 -41.56
N VAL A 118 -6.45 22.98 -42.26
CA VAL A 118 -6.82 21.69 -41.66
C VAL A 118 -5.60 21.01 -40.99
N ALA A 119 -4.48 20.97 -41.73
CA ALA A 119 -3.25 20.36 -41.19
C ALA A 119 -2.71 21.12 -39.98
N ALA A 120 -2.75 22.46 -40.00
CA ALA A 120 -2.28 23.29 -38.90
C ALA A 120 -3.14 23.07 -37.63
N LYS A 121 -4.47 23.06 -37.77
CA LYS A 121 -5.36 22.77 -36.63
C LYS A 121 -5.14 21.36 -36.06
N GLY A 122 -5.04 20.37 -36.95
CA GLY A 122 -4.76 18.98 -36.56
C GLY A 122 -3.42 18.81 -35.84
N ALA A 123 -2.36 19.44 -36.37
CA ALA A 123 -1.03 19.38 -35.76
C ALA A 123 -0.99 20.04 -34.39
N ILE A 124 -1.65 21.19 -34.22
CA ILE A 124 -1.77 21.87 -32.92
C ILE A 124 -2.53 20.98 -31.91
N GLU A 125 -3.69 20.43 -32.30
CA GLU A 125 -4.49 19.56 -31.44
C GLU A 125 -3.73 18.33 -31.00
N GLN A 126 -3.07 17.63 -31.91
CA GLN A 126 -2.24 16.47 -31.60
C GLN A 126 -1.08 16.82 -30.66
N ALA A 127 -0.42 17.97 -30.87
CA ALA A 127 0.66 18.43 -29.98
C ALA A 127 0.15 18.75 -28.58
N LEU A 128 -1.03 19.36 -28.44
CA LEU A 128 -1.66 19.62 -27.13
C LEU A 128 -2.05 18.34 -26.41
N VAL A 129 -2.64 17.36 -27.10
CA VAL A 129 -3.01 16.06 -26.54
C VAL A 129 -1.77 15.31 -26.07
N ARG A 130 -0.71 15.28 -26.90
CA ARG A 130 0.56 14.64 -26.53
C ARG A 130 1.17 15.29 -25.28
N LYS A 131 1.23 16.62 -25.24
CA LYS A 131 1.76 17.36 -24.09
C LYS A 131 0.94 17.08 -22.83
N ALA A 132 -0.38 17.14 -22.90
CA ALA A 132 -1.25 16.86 -21.76
C ALA A 132 -1.08 15.43 -21.24
N ARG A 133 -0.86 14.45 -22.13
CA ARG A 133 -0.56 13.06 -21.74
C ARG A 133 0.78 12.97 -21.04
N ASP A 134 1.82 13.55 -21.60
CA ASP A 134 3.18 13.48 -21.06
C ASP A 134 3.26 14.17 -19.68
N ASP A 135 2.57 15.31 -19.51
CA ASP A 135 2.43 16.00 -18.23
C ASP A 135 1.67 15.13 -17.19
N ALA A 136 0.58 14.49 -17.61
CA ALA A 136 -0.18 13.58 -16.73
C ALA A 136 0.64 12.34 -16.32
N GLU A 137 1.38 11.74 -17.25
CA GLU A 137 2.29 10.62 -16.95
C GLU A 137 3.39 11.04 -15.95
N ALA A 138 3.98 12.22 -16.13
CA ALA A 138 4.97 12.76 -15.21
C ALA A 138 4.39 13.01 -13.80
N GLU A 139 3.16 13.52 -13.70
CA GLU A 139 2.46 13.71 -12.43
C GLU A 139 2.17 12.38 -11.72
N VAL A 140 1.72 11.36 -12.47
CA VAL A 140 1.49 10.01 -11.94
C VAL A 140 2.80 9.43 -11.39
N HIS A 141 3.91 9.54 -12.12
CA HIS A 141 5.22 9.07 -11.65
C HIS A 141 5.66 9.79 -10.37
N ALA A 142 5.59 11.13 -10.35
CA ALA A 142 5.94 11.92 -9.18
C ALA A 142 5.06 11.59 -7.96
N SER A 143 3.77 11.36 -8.19
CA SER A 143 2.82 10.95 -7.14
C SER A 143 3.16 9.57 -6.59
N ARG A 144 3.45 8.59 -7.48
CA ARG A 144 3.85 7.23 -7.09
C ARG A 144 5.10 7.24 -6.21
N ASP A 145 6.11 8.03 -6.60
CA ASP A 145 7.37 8.11 -5.86
C ASP A 145 7.15 8.71 -4.46
N ARG A 146 6.30 9.74 -4.34
CA ARG A 146 5.90 10.28 -3.03
C ARG A 146 5.20 9.26 -2.15
N TYR A 147 4.24 8.51 -2.71
CA TYR A 147 3.55 7.46 -1.94
C TYR A 147 4.49 6.33 -1.52
N ALA A 148 5.44 5.94 -2.36
CA ALA A 148 6.46 4.95 -2.02
C ALA A 148 7.36 5.44 -0.87
N ALA A 149 7.81 6.69 -0.92
CA ALA A 149 8.61 7.30 0.14
C ALA A 149 7.84 7.38 1.47
N LEU A 150 6.57 7.84 1.44
CA LEU A 150 5.71 7.90 2.63
C LEU A 150 5.43 6.50 3.22
N ALA A 151 5.23 5.49 2.37
CA ALA A 151 5.04 4.13 2.81
C ALA A 151 6.29 3.59 3.53
N ALA A 152 7.48 3.84 2.98
CA ALA A 152 8.74 3.45 3.59
C ALA A 152 8.98 4.17 4.94
N GLU A 153 8.73 5.48 5.01
CA GLU A 153 8.82 6.24 6.26
C GLU A 153 7.86 5.71 7.32
N ARG A 154 6.60 5.47 6.94
CA ARG A 154 5.59 4.89 7.83
C ARG A 154 6.04 3.53 8.38
N GLU A 155 6.64 2.69 7.55
CA GLU A 155 7.13 1.37 7.99
C GLU A 155 8.24 1.50 9.03
N VAL A 156 9.18 2.42 8.84
CA VAL A 156 10.26 2.71 9.81
C VAL A 156 9.69 3.19 11.14
N LEU A 157 8.73 4.14 11.10
CA LEU A 157 8.09 4.66 12.31
C LEU A 157 7.31 3.59 13.07
N LEU A 158 6.56 2.73 12.35
CA LEU A 158 5.85 1.62 12.96
C LEU A 158 6.80 0.64 13.64
N ARG A 159 7.94 0.34 13.03
CA ARG A 159 8.98 -0.52 13.60
C ARG A 159 9.56 0.07 14.88
N GLU A 160 9.86 1.37 14.88
CA GLU A 160 10.38 2.07 16.07
C GLU A 160 9.35 2.09 17.22
N VAL A 161 8.08 2.41 16.93
CA VAL A 161 7.01 2.37 17.95
C VAL A 161 6.89 0.96 18.55
N ASN A 162 6.96 -0.06 17.71
CA ASN A 162 6.85 -1.43 18.15
C ASN A 162 8.05 -1.87 19.02
N HIS A 163 9.25 -1.46 18.67
CA HIS A 163 10.42 -1.66 19.52
C HIS A 163 10.26 -0.99 20.88
N ARG A 164 9.76 0.24 20.91
CA ARG A 164 9.53 0.97 22.18
C ARG A 164 8.45 0.32 23.04
N VAL A 165 7.36 -0.15 22.44
CA VAL A 165 6.31 -0.88 23.18
C VAL A 165 6.89 -2.19 23.77
N GLY A 166 7.64 -2.95 22.99
CA GLY A 166 8.32 -4.17 23.48
C GLY A 166 9.23 -3.90 24.67
N ASN A 167 10.06 -2.85 24.58
CA ASN A 167 10.94 -2.42 25.68
C ASN A 167 10.14 -1.99 26.92
N SER A 168 9.05 -1.24 26.73
CA SER A 168 8.20 -0.81 27.86
C SER A 168 7.55 -1.99 28.58
N LEU A 169 7.06 -2.99 27.82
CA LEU A 169 6.51 -4.23 28.39
C LEU A 169 7.57 -5.00 29.19
N GLN A 170 8.81 -5.04 28.71
CA GLN A 170 9.92 -5.69 29.40
C GLN A 170 10.30 -4.98 30.72
N ILE A 171 10.29 -3.64 30.72
CA ILE A 171 10.50 -2.83 31.94
C ILE A 171 9.39 -3.11 32.95
N ILE A 172 8.12 -3.13 32.52
CA ILE A 172 6.98 -3.44 33.37
C ILE A 172 7.12 -4.83 33.99
N ALA A 173 7.47 -5.85 33.20
CA ALA A 173 7.70 -7.21 33.69
C ALA A 173 8.83 -7.25 34.72
N SER A 174 9.94 -6.55 34.52
CA SER A 174 11.05 -6.47 35.46
C SER A 174 10.66 -5.79 36.77
N LEU A 175 9.87 -4.71 36.72
CA LEU A 175 9.37 -4.02 37.89
C LEU A 175 8.42 -4.92 38.73
N LEU A 176 7.51 -5.62 38.05
CA LEU A 176 6.62 -6.59 38.71
C LEU A 176 7.43 -7.72 39.39
N HIS A 177 8.48 -8.20 38.72
CA HIS A 177 9.38 -9.22 39.28
C HIS A 177 10.10 -8.74 40.57
N LEU A 178 10.65 -7.52 40.52
CA LEU A 178 11.29 -6.92 41.71
C LEU A 178 10.32 -6.75 42.87
N GLN A 179 9.08 -6.31 42.57
CA GLN A 179 8.05 -6.18 43.61
C GLN A 179 7.62 -7.53 44.16
N ALA A 180 7.49 -8.57 43.35
CA ALA A 180 7.17 -9.91 43.80
C ALA A 180 8.25 -10.47 44.73
N ASN A 181 9.54 -10.25 44.37
CA ASN A 181 10.64 -10.72 45.22
C ASN A 181 10.81 -9.96 46.54
N SER A 182 10.39 -8.69 46.57
CA SER A 182 10.46 -7.86 47.77
C SER A 182 9.25 -8.03 48.73
N SER A 183 8.16 -8.61 48.24
CA SER A 183 6.97 -8.86 49.10
C SER A 183 7.21 -10.03 50.02
N THR A 184 6.74 -9.92 51.26
CA THR A 184 6.68 -11.02 52.26
C THR A 184 5.32 -11.73 52.24
N ASP A 185 4.32 -11.15 51.58
CA ASP A 185 2.97 -11.66 51.47
C ASP A 185 2.84 -12.57 50.26
N ASP A 186 2.49 -13.83 50.48
CA ASP A 186 2.39 -14.84 49.43
C ASP A 186 1.21 -14.59 48.48
N ASP A 187 0.13 -13.95 48.94
CA ASP A 187 -0.98 -13.56 48.06
C ASP A 187 -0.58 -12.42 47.11
N VAL A 188 0.19 -11.47 47.62
CA VAL A 188 0.75 -10.38 46.81
C VAL A 188 1.75 -10.93 45.79
N LYS A 189 2.64 -11.85 46.18
CA LYS A 189 3.56 -12.53 45.26
C LYS A 189 2.80 -13.23 44.12
N ALA A 190 1.76 -14.00 44.50
CA ALA A 190 0.94 -14.71 43.52
C ALA A 190 0.22 -13.78 42.55
N ALA A 191 -0.31 -12.66 43.05
CA ALA A 191 -0.97 -11.64 42.21
C ALA A 191 0.00 -10.99 41.21
N LEU A 192 1.21 -10.63 41.66
CA LEU A 192 2.27 -10.05 40.84
C LEU A 192 2.78 -11.04 39.79
N THR A 193 2.97 -12.32 40.17
CA THR A 193 3.37 -13.38 39.21
C THR A 193 2.32 -13.56 38.10
N ASN A 194 1.04 -13.53 38.46
CA ASN A 194 -0.03 -13.59 37.46
C ASN A 194 -0.02 -12.37 36.54
N ALA A 195 0.21 -11.17 37.07
CA ALA A 195 0.33 -9.95 36.28
C ALA A 195 1.52 -10.03 35.30
N MET A 196 2.66 -10.58 35.71
CA MET A 196 3.82 -10.84 34.87
C MET A 196 3.49 -11.77 33.70
N GLY A 197 2.78 -12.88 33.96
CA GLY A 197 2.35 -13.81 32.92
C GLY A 197 1.48 -13.13 31.84
N ARG A 198 0.61 -12.20 32.25
CA ARG A 198 -0.22 -11.42 31.34
C ARG A 198 0.62 -10.47 30.48
N VAL A 199 1.54 -9.76 31.10
CA VAL A 199 2.47 -8.85 30.37
C VAL A 199 3.34 -9.65 29.40
N ALA A 200 3.81 -10.83 29.78
CA ALA A 200 4.58 -11.72 28.92
C ALA A 200 3.77 -12.19 27.69
N ALA A 201 2.50 -12.58 27.89
CA ALA A 201 1.61 -12.97 26.79
C ALA A 201 1.42 -11.83 25.78
N VAL A 202 1.19 -10.60 26.25
CA VAL A 202 1.07 -9.42 25.39
C VAL A 202 2.39 -9.11 24.68
N ALA A 203 3.52 -9.14 25.40
CA ALA A 203 4.84 -8.88 24.84
C ALA A 203 5.25 -9.89 23.76
N GLN A 204 4.84 -11.15 23.91
CA GLN A 204 5.14 -12.22 22.96
C GLN A 204 4.37 -12.03 21.65
N VAL A 205 3.08 -11.71 21.68
CA VAL A 205 2.32 -11.35 20.50
C VAL A 205 2.94 -10.13 19.83
N HIS A 206 3.23 -9.11 20.62
CA HIS A 206 3.81 -7.87 20.10
C HIS A 206 5.14 -8.12 19.37
N ARG A 207 6.05 -8.93 19.92
CA ARG A 207 7.31 -9.28 19.27
C ARG A 207 7.11 -10.03 17.95
N ARG A 208 6.18 -11.00 17.88
CA ARG A 208 5.96 -11.80 16.67
C ARG A 208 5.28 -11.05 15.55
N LEU A 209 4.38 -10.14 15.88
CA LEU A 209 3.63 -9.35 14.90
C LEU A 209 4.49 -8.35 14.14
N TYR A 210 5.50 -7.80 14.79
CA TYR A 210 6.22 -6.65 14.27
C TYR A 210 7.66 -6.94 13.87
N THR A 211 8.10 -8.21 13.95
CA THR A 211 9.39 -8.68 13.40
C THR A 211 9.30 -9.22 11.97
N SER A 212 8.12 -9.50 11.45
CA SER A 212 7.91 -9.96 10.08
C SER A 212 7.20 -8.90 9.24
N GLN A 213 7.71 -8.65 8.05
CA GLN A 213 7.36 -7.52 7.16
C GLN A 213 5.94 -7.53 6.59
N ASP A 214 5.11 -8.59 6.80
CA ASP A 214 3.85 -8.75 6.05
C ASP A 214 2.66 -9.35 6.81
N LEU A 215 2.69 -9.46 8.15
CA LEU A 215 1.64 -10.24 8.81
C LEU A 215 0.49 -9.36 9.37
N LYS A 216 -0.58 -9.28 8.60
CA LYS A 216 -1.92 -8.90 9.09
C LYS A 216 -2.51 -9.98 10.00
N THR A 217 -1.94 -11.17 10.02
CA THR A 217 -2.42 -12.36 10.75
C THR A 217 -1.31 -13.04 11.54
N VAL A 218 -1.67 -13.82 12.55
CA VAL A 218 -0.80 -14.63 13.41
C VAL A 218 -1.21 -16.09 13.32
N MET A 219 -0.22 -16.99 13.16
CA MET A 219 -0.43 -18.42 13.31
C MET A 219 -0.67 -18.75 14.80
N LEU A 220 -1.91 -18.98 15.16
CA LEU A 220 -2.34 -19.16 16.55
C LEU A 220 -1.70 -20.38 17.22
N ASN A 221 -1.55 -21.49 16.49
CA ASN A 221 -0.88 -22.69 16.99
C ASN A 221 0.57 -22.43 17.42
N GLN A 222 1.35 -21.71 16.58
CA GLN A 222 2.74 -21.36 16.87
C GLN A 222 2.86 -20.36 18.04
N TYR A 223 1.89 -19.44 18.11
CA TYR A 223 1.83 -18.49 19.22
C TYR A 223 1.56 -19.20 20.56
N LEU A 224 0.55 -20.09 20.59
CA LEU A 224 0.23 -20.84 21.80
C LEU A 224 1.37 -21.76 22.23
N GLU A 225 2.04 -22.43 21.28
CA GLU A 225 3.21 -23.27 21.59
C GLU A 225 4.30 -22.50 22.33
N ALA A 226 4.65 -21.32 21.82
CA ALA A 226 5.68 -20.50 22.45
C ALA A 226 5.22 -19.92 23.79
N LEU A 227 3.93 -19.54 23.93
CA LEU A 227 3.36 -19.09 25.20
C LEU A 227 3.45 -20.18 26.27
N LEU A 228 3.05 -21.40 25.94
CA LEU A 228 3.08 -22.53 26.86
C LEU A 228 4.52 -22.95 27.22
N GLU A 229 5.47 -22.81 26.30
CA GLU A 229 6.90 -23.06 26.58
C GLU A 229 7.47 -22.02 27.56
N ASP A 230 7.10 -20.74 27.43
CA ASP A 230 7.48 -19.70 28.37
C ASP A 230 6.88 -19.93 29.74
N LEU A 231 5.62 -20.38 29.78
CA LEU A 231 4.98 -20.79 31.06
C LEU A 231 5.69 -21.97 31.72
N ARG A 232 6.10 -22.99 30.94
CA ARG A 232 6.87 -24.14 31.47
C ARG A 232 8.19 -23.69 32.10
N ARG A 233 8.89 -22.74 31.43
CA ARG A 233 10.17 -22.22 31.94
C ARG A 233 10.03 -21.36 33.20
N SER A 234 8.91 -20.67 33.34
CA SER A 234 8.65 -19.78 34.48
C SER A 234 8.16 -20.50 35.72
N ALA A 235 7.74 -21.76 35.60
CA ALA A 235 7.20 -22.53 36.72
C ALA A 235 8.34 -23.13 37.55
N GLU A 236 8.39 -22.78 38.84
CA GLU A 236 9.26 -23.41 39.80
C GLU A 236 8.85 -24.87 40.04
N GLY A 237 9.80 -25.79 39.84
CA GLY A 237 9.59 -27.23 40.04
C GLY A 237 8.85 -27.89 38.85
N ASN A 238 8.56 -29.18 38.99
CA ASN A 238 8.02 -30.04 37.91
C ASN A 238 6.49 -29.92 37.71
N ARG A 239 5.85 -28.86 38.21
CA ARG A 239 4.37 -28.69 38.22
C ARG A 239 3.74 -28.55 36.86
N MET A 240 4.50 -28.10 35.84
CA MET A 240 4.04 -27.97 34.46
C MET A 240 4.60 -29.02 33.47
N SER A 241 5.22 -30.08 33.99
CA SER A 241 5.84 -31.13 33.17
C SER A 241 4.85 -31.87 32.25
N ARG A 242 3.55 -31.85 32.60
CA ARG A 242 2.47 -32.52 31.85
C ARG A 242 1.54 -31.57 31.14
N LEU A 243 2.00 -30.34 30.85
CA LEU A 243 1.27 -29.39 30.01
C LEU A 243 1.44 -29.77 28.51
N THR A 244 0.33 -30.04 27.85
CA THR A 244 0.33 -30.45 26.43
C THR A 244 -0.49 -29.49 25.56
N LEU A 245 -0.06 -29.31 24.31
CA LEU A 245 -0.79 -28.57 23.28
C LEU A 245 -1.12 -29.49 22.11
N LYS A 246 -2.38 -29.51 21.72
CA LYS A 246 -2.84 -30.00 20.42
C LYS A 246 -3.51 -28.86 19.69
N ALA A 247 -2.89 -28.35 18.64
CA ALA A 247 -3.39 -27.17 17.94
C ALA A 247 -3.29 -27.36 16.43
N GLU A 248 -4.40 -27.19 15.77
CA GLU A 248 -4.46 -27.09 14.32
C GLU A 248 -3.88 -25.75 13.86
N PRO A 249 -3.23 -25.69 12.66
CA PRO A 249 -2.73 -24.43 12.11
C PRO A 249 -3.90 -23.51 11.74
N VAL A 250 -3.98 -22.35 12.37
CA VAL A 250 -5.04 -21.37 12.16
C VAL A 250 -4.46 -19.96 12.16
N GLU A 251 -4.79 -19.17 11.18
CA GLU A 251 -4.49 -17.74 11.13
C GLU A 251 -5.59 -16.95 11.85
N ILE A 252 -5.17 -15.98 12.65
CA ILE A 252 -6.07 -15.12 13.41
C ILE A 252 -5.54 -13.70 13.50
N ASP A 253 -6.45 -12.74 13.68
CA ASP A 253 -6.11 -11.36 13.97
C ASP A 253 -5.25 -11.26 15.25
N PRO A 254 -4.24 -10.38 15.28
CA PRO A 254 -3.35 -10.17 16.42
C PRO A 254 -4.05 -9.85 17.73
N ASP A 255 -5.04 -8.96 17.70
CA ASP A 255 -5.76 -8.56 18.91
C ASP A 255 -6.57 -9.72 19.50
N ARG A 256 -7.08 -10.60 18.64
CA ARG A 256 -7.73 -11.84 19.04
C ARG A 256 -6.73 -12.83 19.61
N ALA A 257 -5.53 -12.95 19.00
CA ALA A 257 -4.46 -13.80 19.51
C ALA A 257 -4.04 -13.39 20.93
N VAL A 258 -3.87 -12.08 21.18
CA VAL A 258 -3.60 -11.55 22.54
C VAL A 258 -4.69 -11.96 23.53
N ALA A 259 -5.95 -11.75 23.19
CA ALA A 259 -7.06 -12.09 24.07
C ALA A 259 -7.10 -13.59 24.39
N ILE A 260 -6.86 -14.44 23.40
CA ILE A 260 -6.75 -15.91 23.57
C ILE A 260 -5.56 -16.25 24.46
N GLY A 261 -4.39 -15.67 24.25
CA GLY A 261 -3.21 -15.90 25.07
C GLY A 261 -3.41 -15.55 26.53
N ILE A 262 -4.09 -14.44 26.82
CA ILE A 262 -4.45 -14.07 28.20
C ILE A 262 -5.38 -15.10 28.80
N ILE A 263 -6.40 -15.58 28.10
CA ILE A 263 -7.33 -16.61 28.56
C ILE A 263 -6.57 -17.91 28.87
N VAL A 264 -5.74 -18.37 27.93
CA VAL A 264 -4.94 -19.60 28.11
C VAL A 264 -4.02 -19.46 29.32
N ASN A 265 -3.31 -18.34 29.48
CA ASN A 265 -2.47 -18.09 30.63
C ASN A 265 -3.25 -18.17 31.94
N GLU A 266 -4.41 -17.50 32.03
CA GLU A 266 -5.23 -17.52 33.27
C GLU A 266 -5.74 -18.92 33.60
N LEU A 267 -6.24 -19.68 32.62
CA LEU A 267 -6.79 -21.01 32.86
C LEU A 267 -5.70 -22.03 33.16
N VAL A 268 -4.55 -21.99 32.49
CA VAL A 268 -3.40 -22.85 32.79
C VAL A 268 -2.86 -22.56 34.20
N MET A 269 -2.68 -21.28 34.55
CA MET A 269 -2.21 -20.90 35.88
C MET A 269 -3.21 -21.31 37.00
N ASN A 270 -4.51 -21.26 36.73
CA ASN A 270 -5.53 -21.74 37.65
C ASN A 270 -5.42 -23.27 37.83
N ALA A 271 -5.23 -24.02 36.74
CA ALA A 271 -5.04 -25.48 36.83
C ALA A 271 -3.78 -25.85 37.65
N VAL A 272 -2.65 -25.14 37.41
CA VAL A 272 -1.41 -25.34 38.20
C VAL A 272 -1.60 -25.08 39.68
N LYS A 273 -2.39 -24.08 40.05
CA LYS A 273 -2.60 -23.68 41.45
C LYS A 273 -3.60 -24.55 42.19
N TYR A 274 -4.66 -24.95 41.50
CA TYR A 274 -5.86 -25.47 42.17
C TYR A 274 -6.21 -26.91 41.78
N ALA A 275 -5.81 -27.39 40.60
CA ALA A 275 -6.24 -28.71 40.13
C ALA A 275 -5.56 -29.86 40.89
N TYR A 276 -4.31 -29.68 41.31
CA TYR A 276 -3.48 -30.73 41.88
C TYR A 276 -2.83 -30.27 43.20
N PRO A 277 -3.59 -30.29 44.34
CA PRO A 277 -3.09 -29.82 45.64
C PRO A 277 -1.83 -30.55 46.10
N ASP A 278 -1.74 -31.85 45.80
CA ASP A 278 -0.67 -32.73 46.29
C ASP A 278 0.46 -32.97 45.28
N GLY A 279 0.49 -32.21 44.16
CA GLY A 279 1.54 -32.43 43.15
C GLY A 279 1.30 -31.79 41.80
N ALA A 280 1.68 -32.49 40.74
CA ALA A 280 1.52 -32.10 39.37
C ALA A 280 0.66 -33.13 38.60
N GLY A 281 -0.20 -32.64 37.72
CA GLY A 281 -1.03 -33.47 36.87
C GLY A 281 -1.13 -32.94 35.45
N PRO A 282 -1.82 -33.66 34.54
CA PRO A 282 -1.95 -33.29 33.17
C PRO A 282 -2.81 -32.02 32.96
N ILE A 283 -2.35 -31.12 32.13
CA ILE A 283 -3.09 -29.96 31.67
C ILE A 283 -3.06 -29.98 30.13
N HIS A 284 -4.23 -29.92 29.53
CA HIS A 284 -4.39 -30.01 28.09
C HIS A 284 -4.94 -28.70 27.49
N VAL A 285 -4.28 -28.22 26.48
CA VAL A 285 -4.76 -27.10 25.66
C VAL A 285 -5.03 -27.66 24.26
N GLU A 286 -6.27 -27.56 23.79
CA GLU A 286 -6.68 -28.03 22.49
C GLU A 286 -7.26 -26.89 21.66
N LEU A 287 -6.79 -26.75 20.41
CA LEU A 287 -7.32 -25.83 19.43
C LEU A 287 -7.68 -26.60 18.17
N ARG A 288 -8.94 -26.55 17.76
CA ARG A 288 -9.42 -27.24 16.58
C ARG A 288 -10.39 -26.39 15.79
N SER A 289 -10.43 -26.61 14.49
CA SER A 289 -11.46 -26.06 13.62
C SER A 289 -12.77 -26.83 13.82
N CYS A 290 -13.88 -26.11 13.83
CA CYS A 290 -15.22 -26.69 13.89
C CYS A 290 -16.14 -25.99 12.90
N ASP A 291 -17.32 -26.56 12.65
CA ASP A 291 -18.31 -25.97 11.74
C ASP A 291 -18.68 -24.55 12.20
N GLY A 292 -18.23 -23.56 11.41
CA GLY A 292 -18.48 -22.14 11.64
C GLY A 292 -17.45 -21.41 12.49
N GLY A 293 -16.29 -22.02 12.87
CA GLY A 293 -15.28 -21.30 13.64
C GLY A 293 -14.17 -22.16 14.24
N LEU A 294 -13.69 -21.74 15.38
CA LEU A 294 -12.62 -22.37 16.15
C LEU A 294 -13.12 -22.75 17.53
N GLU A 295 -12.73 -23.89 18.02
CA GLU A 295 -12.92 -24.30 19.39
C GLU A 295 -11.57 -24.36 20.11
N LEU A 296 -11.47 -23.59 21.20
CA LEU A 296 -10.36 -23.64 22.14
C LEU A 296 -10.85 -24.27 23.43
N ALA A 297 -10.23 -25.37 23.84
CA ALA A 297 -10.52 -26.06 25.10
C ALA A 297 -9.28 -26.12 25.97
N ILE A 298 -9.45 -25.82 27.26
CA ILE A 298 -8.42 -25.98 28.28
C ILE A 298 -8.99 -26.91 29.36
N SER A 299 -8.28 -28.00 29.65
CA SER A 299 -8.73 -28.98 30.63
C SER A 299 -7.63 -29.49 31.55
N ASP A 300 -8.02 -29.83 32.77
CA ASP A 300 -7.22 -30.57 33.76
C ASP A 300 -8.02 -31.77 34.26
N ASP A 301 -7.33 -32.80 34.73
CA ASP A 301 -7.91 -34.02 35.35
C ASP A 301 -7.87 -33.96 36.87
N GLY A 302 -7.81 -32.75 37.45
CA GLY A 302 -7.64 -32.53 38.88
C GLY A 302 -8.93 -32.68 39.70
N VAL A 303 -8.89 -32.16 40.92
CA VAL A 303 -9.98 -32.26 41.91
C VAL A 303 -11.27 -31.55 41.51
N GLY A 304 -11.29 -30.80 40.42
CA GLY A 304 -12.43 -30.03 39.95
C GLY A 304 -12.86 -28.91 40.93
N LEU A 305 -13.89 -28.16 40.57
CA LEU A 305 -14.35 -26.99 41.32
C LEU A 305 -15.22 -27.32 42.54
N GLN A 306 -15.62 -28.57 42.73
CA GLN A 306 -16.46 -28.98 43.89
C GLN A 306 -15.67 -29.20 45.20
N ALA A 307 -14.35 -29.35 45.09
CA ALA A 307 -13.49 -29.45 46.25
C ALA A 307 -13.18 -28.08 46.84
N LYS A 308 -14.03 -27.61 47.75
CA LYS A 308 -13.91 -26.39 48.57
C LYS A 308 -13.75 -25.09 47.75
N GLN A 309 -14.80 -24.28 47.78
CA GLN A 309 -14.67 -22.84 47.54
C GLN A 309 -13.60 -22.31 48.53
N ASN A 310 -12.38 -22.12 48.03
CA ASN A 310 -11.34 -21.47 48.81
C ASN A 310 -11.70 -19.98 48.86
N PRO A 311 -12.02 -19.39 50.00
CA PRO A 311 -12.44 -17.99 50.12
C PRO A 311 -11.37 -16.99 49.67
N GLN A 312 -10.13 -17.45 49.41
CA GLN A 312 -8.98 -16.66 48.98
C GLN A 312 -8.85 -16.48 47.46
N SER A 313 -9.70 -17.08 46.65
CA SER A 313 -9.67 -16.76 45.20
C SER A 313 -10.28 -15.37 45.00
N THR A 314 -9.47 -14.39 44.64
CA THR A 314 -9.90 -12.99 44.42
C THR A 314 -10.90 -12.82 43.28
N GLY A 315 -11.31 -13.88 42.60
CA GLY A 315 -12.22 -13.87 41.44
C GLY A 315 -11.67 -13.08 40.23
N MET A 316 -10.48 -12.47 40.37
CA MET A 316 -9.88 -11.60 39.36
C MET A 316 -9.61 -12.33 38.05
N GLY A 317 -9.04 -13.55 38.11
CA GLY A 317 -8.78 -14.37 36.94
C GLY A 317 -10.04 -14.67 36.14
N GLN A 318 -11.14 -15.03 36.83
CA GLN A 318 -12.41 -15.30 36.14
C GLN A 318 -13.00 -14.05 35.49
N ARG A 319 -12.87 -12.89 36.16
CA ARG A 319 -13.30 -11.59 35.56
C ARG A 319 -12.51 -11.26 34.31
N ILE A 320 -11.22 -11.56 34.25
CA ILE A 320 -10.36 -11.34 33.10
C ILE A 320 -10.72 -12.29 31.96
N VAL A 321 -10.89 -13.58 32.25
CA VAL A 321 -11.35 -14.56 31.25
C VAL A 321 -12.69 -14.12 30.66
N SER A 322 -13.64 -13.68 31.49
CA SER A 322 -14.93 -13.17 31.02
C SER A 322 -14.78 -11.91 30.14
N ALA A 323 -13.95 -10.95 30.55
CA ALA A 323 -13.71 -9.74 29.78
C ALA A 323 -13.06 -10.02 28.40
N MET A 324 -12.08 -10.93 28.37
CA MET A 324 -11.43 -11.34 27.12
C MET A 324 -12.37 -12.17 26.23
N ALA A 325 -13.20 -13.02 26.81
CA ALA A 325 -14.22 -13.77 26.06
C ALA A 325 -15.25 -12.81 25.41
N ILE A 326 -15.69 -11.77 26.12
CA ILE A 326 -16.56 -10.71 25.55
C ILE A 326 -15.85 -10.02 24.38
N LYS A 327 -14.56 -9.65 24.52
CA LYS A 327 -13.78 -9.05 23.42
C LYS A 327 -13.68 -9.97 22.20
N LEU A 328 -13.71 -11.27 22.41
CA LEU A 328 -13.71 -12.31 21.35
C LEU A 328 -15.12 -12.65 20.84
N GLU A 329 -16.16 -11.94 21.29
CA GLU A 329 -17.55 -12.18 20.96
C GLU A 329 -18.02 -13.61 21.29
N THR A 330 -17.50 -14.17 22.37
CA THR A 330 -17.81 -15.54 22.83
C THR A 330 -18.03 -15.59 24.33
N LYS A 331 -18.28 -16.79 24.83
CA LYS A 331 -18.36 -17.10 26.26
C LYS A 331 -17.43 -18.24 26.59
N ALA A 332 -16.83 -18.17 27.79
CA ALA A 332 -16.09 -19.30 28.37
C ALA A 332 -17.10 -20.23 29.05
N GLU A 333 -17.40 -21.35 28.40
CA GLU A 333 -18.35 -22.35 28.90
C GLU A 333 -17.59 -23.44 29.66
N ARG A 334 -18.12 -23.86 30.77
CA ARG A 334 -17.60 -25.00 31.52
C ARG A 334 -18.31 -26.28 31.14
N ASP A 335 -17.55 -27.33 30.97
CA ASP A 335 -18.11 -28.68 30.79
C ASP A 335 -18.35 -29.35 32.16
N PRO A 336 -19.61 -29.48 32.59
CA PRO A 336 -19.92 -30.07 33.89
C PRO A 336 -19.72 -31.62 33.94
N ALA A 337 -19.59 -32.24 32.75
CA ALA A 337 -19.39 -33.69 32.64
C ALA A 337 -17.91 -34.11 32.79
N HIS A 338 -16.97 -33.14 32.74
CA HIS A 338 -15.55 -33.41 32.87
C HIS A 338 -15.17 -33.66 34.34
N PRO A 339 -14.39 -34.71 34.64
CA PRO A 339 -14.05 -35.06 36.04
C PRO A 339 -13.22 -33.99 36.79
N GLY A 340 -12.35 -33.26 36.05
CA GLY A 340 -11.62 -32.11 36.55
C GLY A 340 -12.28 -30.79 36.12
N THR A 341 -11.49 -29.84 35.63
CA THR A 341 -12.02 -28.61 35.07
C THR A 341 -11.80 -28.62 33.54
N ARG A 342 -12.86 -28.36 32.76
CA ARG A 342 -12.78 -28.11 31.32
C ARG A 342 -13.52 -26.84 30.97
N VAL A 343 -12.80 -25.92 30.29
CA VAL A 343 -13.36 -24.66 29.80
C VAL A 343 -13.23 -24.63 28.29
N VAL A 344 -14.33 -24.34 27.63
CA VAL A 344 -14.43 -24.32 26.15
C VAL A 344 -14.85 -22.92 25.71
N LEU A 345 -14.16 -22.40 24.67
CA LEU A 345 -14.51 -21.18 23.97
C LEU A 345 -14.76 -21.52 22.50
N ARG A 346 -15.90 -21.09 21.98
CA ARG A 346 -16.25 -21.21 20.57
C ARG A 346 -16.16 -19.86 19.89
N LEU A 347 -15.19 -19.72 19.02
CA LEU A 347 -14.87 -18.48 18.32
C LEU A 347 -15.40 -18.56 16.89
N LYS A 348 -16.18 -17.59 16.45
CA LYS A 348 -16.57 -17.51 15.04
C LYS A 348 -15.34 -17.22 14.18
N HIS A 349 -15.29 -17.76 12.95
CA HIS A 349 -14.34 -17.28 11.97
C HIS A 349 -14.46 -15.75 11.87
N ALA A 350 -13.34 -15.03 11.82
CA ALA A 350 -13.39 -13.64 11.42
C ALA A 350 -14.03 -13.62 10.03
N ALA A 351 -15.16 -12.91 9.87
CA ALA A 351 -15.73 -12.70 8.56
C ALA A 351 -14.63 -12.12 7.68
N GLU A 352 -14.32 -12.80 6.58
CA GLU A 352 -13.46 -12.26 5.54
C GLU A 352 -13.98 -10.85 5.23
N THR A 353 -13.19 -9.85 5.54
CA THR A 353 -13.49 -8.47 5.10
C THR A 353 -13.58 -8.58 3.58
N PRO A 354 -14.74 -8.30 2.95
CA PRO A 354 -14.85 -8.44 1.51
C PRO A 354 -13.78 -7.55 0.90
N VAL A 355 -12.84 -8.17 0.20
CA VAL A 355 -11.90 -7.50 -0.70
C VAL A 355 -12.78 -6.65 -1.60
N ARG A 356 -12.76 -5.34 -1.43
CA ARG A 356 -13.31 -4.42 -2.43
C ARG A 356 -12.61 -4.76 -3.74
N GLN A 357 -13.28 -5.59 -4.54
CA GLN A 357 -12.97 -5.71 -5.95
C GLN A 357 -13.05 -4.28 -6.50
N SER A 358 -11.88 -3.72 -6.78
CA SER A 358 -11.77 -2.55 -7.63
C SER A 358 -12.52 -2.89 -8.92
N ALA A 359 -13.63 -2.23 -9.11
CA ALA A 359 -14.38 -2.28 -10.36
C ALA A 359 -13.48 -1.74 -11.49
N THR A 360 -12.71 -2.65 -12.08
CA THR A 360 -12.16 -2.51 -13.41
C THR A 360 -13.24 -3.08 -14.32
N GLY A 361 -14.07 -2.23 -14.85
CA GLY A 361 -15.17 -2.59 -15.72
C GLY A 361 -15.51 -1.45 -16.63
N ALA A 362 -14.99 -1.52 -17.79
CA ALA A 362 -15.63 -1.38 -19.09
C ALA A 362 -16.58 -0.18 -19.28
N ALA A 363 -16.18 0.78 -20.07
CA ALA A 363 -16.76 1.16 -21.36
C ALA A 363 -15.92 2.29 -21.99
#